data_59ef64fdfb66d1bb7d488792ce3c65b3
#
_entry.id   59ef64fdfb66d1bb7d488792ce3c65b3
#
_cell.length_a   1.000
_cell.length_b   1.000
_cell.length_c   1.000
_cell.angle_alpha   90.00
_cell.angle_beta   90.00
_cell.angle_gamma   90.00
#
_symmetry.space_group_name_H-M   'P 1'
#
loop_
_entity.id
_entity.type
_entity.pdbx_description
1 polymer ?
#
loop_
_entity_poly.entity_id
_entity_poly.type
_entity_poly.pdbx_seq_one_letter_code
_entity_poly.pdbx_strand_id
1 'polypeptide(L)'
;MNRNTILVATMAVATLGTTTQSCVALATSSVGLAVLKQILLGGITKGLNIFSDKNSFLANELIEAALPQQLKDVNSTLQKLGLNSLVQKEKEYIAQAATFTVDVSRPILTNAVNSLTAEDAARIVQGGSGTATQILKEKTSEQLMAAIAPKVDAKLNEFGLVSTLNNALAGSNLLGTLLGGQSSNALTGGISKFASQQMVNGLFNIIQSHEQQNASTIMNSLNSIK
;
A
#
# COMPACT_ATOMS: atom_id res chain seq x y z
N MET A 1 -4.29 -37.79 -72.05
CA MET A 1 -5.23 -38.01 -70.95
C MET A 1 -4.42 -38.30 -69.71
N ASN A 2 -4.07 -37.28 -68.92
CA ASN A 2 -3.33 -37.46 -67.64
C ASN A 2 -4.00 -36.59 -66.60
N ARG A 3 -4.56 -37.24 -65.59
CA ARG A 3 -5.22 -36.59 -64.45
C ARG A 3 -4.17 -36.44 -63.35
N ASN A 4 -3.72 -35.23 -63.10
CA ASN A 4 -2.84 -34.90 -61.97
C ASN A 4 -3.70 -34.66 -60.74
N THR A 5 -3.59 -35.54 -59.77
CA THR A 5 -4.17 -35.41 -58.44
C THR A 5 -3.24 -34.59 -57.57
N ILE A 6 -3.67 -33.38 -57.21
CA ILE A 6 -2.96 -32.51 -56.27
C ILE A 6 -3.40 -32.90 -54.88
N LEU A 7 -2.42 -33.46 -54.12
CA LEU A 7 -2.55 -33.72 -52.67
C LEU A 7 -2.35 -32.39 -51.94
N VAL A 8 -3.41 -31.88 -51.37
CA VAL A 8 -3.36 -30.73 -50.47
C VAL A 8 -3.00 -31.28 -49.07
N ALA A 9 -1.77 -31.07 -48.62
CA ALA A 9 -1.35 -31.33 -47.28
C ALA A 9 -1.87 -30.22 -46.35
N THR A 10 -2.92 -30.52 -45.59
CA THR A 10 -3.37 -29.65 -44.47
C THR A 10 -2.39 -29.75 -43.32
N MET A 11 -1.53 -28.73 -43.14
CA MET A 11 -0.78 -28.55 -41.93
C MET A 11 -1.69 -28.18 -40.78
N ALA A 12 -1.86 -29.08 -39.84
CA ALA A 12 -2.48 -28.78 -38.56
C ALA A 12 -1.53 -27.87 -37.76
N VAL A 13 -1.92 -26.61 -37.65
CA VAL A 13 -1.27 -25.69 -36.68
C VAL A 13 -1.68 -26.13 -35.29
N ALA A 14 -0.81 -26.84 -34.61
CA ALA A 14 -0.98 -27.15 -33.19
C ALA A 14 -0.86 -25.81 -32.40
N THR A 15 -1.97 -25.37 -31.88
CA THR A 15 -2.08 -24.20 -31.02
C THR A 15 -1.36 -24.48 -29.70
N LEU A 16 -0.17 -23.86 -29.52
CA LEU A 16 0.54 -23.72 -28.28
C LEU A 16 -0.22 -22.69 -27.39
N GLY A 17 -1.34 -23.11 -26.79
CA GLY A 17 -2.21 -22.22 -26.03
C GLY A 17 -2.65 -22.77 -24.66
N THR A 18 -1.89 -23.70 -24.03
CA THR A 18 -2.43 -24.44 -22.88
C THR A 18 -1.71 -24.25 -21.53
N THR A 19 -0.73 -23.34 -21.42
CA THR A 19 0.02 -23.20 -20.15
C THR A 19 -0.57 -22.18 -19.18
N THR A 20 -1.35 -21.21 -19.64
CA THR A 20 -1.94 -20.18 -18.78
C THR A 20 -3.20 -20.65 -18.03
N GLN A 21 -3.98 -21.56 -18.61
CA GLN A 21 -5.20 -22.06 -17.97
C GLN A 21 -4.95 -22.91 -16.72
N SER A 22 -3.84 -23.63 -16.68
CA SER A 22 -3.50 -24.48 -15.52
C SER A 22 -3.17 -23.65 -14.28
N CYS A 23 -2.46 -22.52 -14.41
CA CYS A 23 -2.12 -21.66 -13.29
C CYS A 23 -3.36 -20.95 -12.71
N VAL A 24 -4.28 -20.51 -13.56
CA VAL A 24 -5.52 -19.87 -13.11
C VAL A 24 -6.41 -20.87 -12.36
N ALA A 25 -6.61 -22.07 -12.90
CA ALA A 25 -7.42 -23.11 -12.27
C ALA A 25 -6.88 -23.50 -10.88
N LEU A 26 -5.57 -23.52 -10.71
CA LEU A 26 -4.95 -23.88 -9.44
C LEU A 26 -5.01 -22.75 -8.41
N ALA A 27 -4.80 -21.49 -8.83
CA ALA A 27 -4.92 -20.35 -7.96
C ALA A 27 -6.35 -20.10 -7.47
N THR A 28 -7.35 -20.46 -8.30
CA THR A 28 -8.77 -20.40 -7.93
C THR A 28 -9.21 -21.59 -7.09
N SER A 29 -8.35 -22.62 -6.93
CA SER A 29 -8.61 -23.71 -5.99
C SER A 29 -8.60 -23.21 -4.54
N SER A 30 -9.24 -23.96 -3.65
CA SER A 30 -9.25 -23.64 -2.21
C SER A 30 -7.84 -23.57 -1.61
N VAL A 31 -6.91 -24.39 -2.09
CA VAL A 31 -5.51 -24.41 -1.64
C VAL A 31 -4.75 -23.19 -2.15
N GLY A 32 -4.87 -22.85 -3.44
CA GLY A 32 -4.21 -21.68 -4.02
C GLY A 32 -4.69 -20.37 -3.36
N LEU A 33 -5.99 -20.24 -3.14
CA LEU A 33 -6.55 -19.08 -2.43
C LEU A 33 -6.06 -19.00 -0.98
N ALA A 34 -5.92 -20.15 -0.28
CA ALA A 34 -5.38 -20.17 1.08
C ALA A 34 -3.93 -19.70 1.14
N VAL A 35 -3.07 -20.11 0.19
CA VAL A 35 -1.68 -19.67 0.09
C VAL A 35 -1.61 -18.15 -0.17
N LEU A 36 -2.41 -17.62 -1.09
CA LEU A 36 -2.47 -16.18 -1.37
C LEU A 36 -2.88 -15.38 -0.12
N LYS A 37 -3.91 -15.84 0.60
CA LYS A 37 -4.36 -15.22 1.85
C LYS A 37 -3.25 -15.24 2.91
N GLN A 38 -2.54 -16.35 3.06
CA GLN A 38 -1.45 -16.47 4.03
C GLN A 38 -0.31 -15.49 3.74
N ILE A 39 0.08 -15.29 2.48
CA ILE A 39 1.13 -14.34 2.11
C ILE A 39 0.69 -12.90 2.39
N LEU A 40 -0.53 -12.53 2.03
CA LEU A 40 -1.05 -11.20 2.35
C LEU A 40 -1.13 -10.96 3.86
N LEU A 41 -1.59 -11.94 4.64
CA LEU A 41 -1.62 -11.84 6.11
C LEU A 41 -0.20 -11.73 6.69
N GLY A 42 0.80 -12.40 6.10
CA GLY A 42 2.21 -12.23 6.45
C GLY A 42 2.70 -10.81 6.22
N GLY A 43 2.40 -10.23 5.06
CA GLY A 43 2.73 -8.84 4.72
C GLY A 43 2.03 -7.84 5.64
N ILE A 44 0.75 -8.05 5.94
CA ILE A 44 -0.01 -7.23 6.89
C ILE A 44 0.63 -7.29 8.28
N THR A 45 0.95 -8.48 8.76
CA THR A 45 1.60 -8.68 10.06
C THR A 45 2.94 -7.97 10.12
N LYS A 46 3.79 -8.11 9.08
CA LYS A 46 5.06 -7.40 8.97
C LYS A 46 4.87 -5.88 8.99
N GLY A 47 3.94 -5.37 8.21
CA GLY A 47 3.64 -3.94 8.16
C GLY A 47 3.15 -3.39 9.49
N LEU A 48 2.19 -4.05 10.12
CA LEU A 48 1.64 -3.63 11.41
C LEU A 48 2.66 -3.75 12.56
N ASN A 49 3.60 -4.70 12.51
CA ASN A 49 4.69 -4.77 13.47
C ASN A 49 5.65 -3.59 13.33
N ILE A 50 5.96 -3.15 12.11
CA ILE A 50 6.74 -1.93 11.86
C ILE A 50 6.00 -0.71 12.41
N PHE A 51 4.69 -0.62 12.20
CA PHE A 51 3.87 0.47 12.72
C PHE A 51 3.74 0.49 14.24
N SER A 52 3.84 -0.66 14.91
CA SER A 52 3.76 -0.76 16.37
C SER A 52 5.00 -0.25 17.09
N ASP A 53 6.11 -0.04 16.38
CA ASP A 53 7.37 0.46 16.92
C ASP A 53 7.83 1.73 16.21
N LYS A 54 7.95 2.83 16.98
CA LYS A 54 8.35 4.15 16.48
C LYS A 54 9.67 4.11 15.70
N ASN A 55 10.67 3.40 16.19
CA ASN A 55 11.99 3.38 15.57
C ASN A 55 11.98 2.57 14.28
N SER A 56 11.28 1.44 14.26
CA SER A 56 11.07 0.63 13.05
C SER A 56 10.32 1.42 11.97
N PHE A 57 9.32 2.22 12.36
CA PHE A 57 8.59 3.10 11.44
C PHE A 57 9.52 4.16 10.82
N LEU A 58 10.31 4.85 11.65
CA LEU A 58 11.24 5.91 11.20
C LEU A 58 12.36 5.38 10.30
N ALA A 59 12.85 4.17 10.56
CA ALA A 59 13.92 3.55 9.79
C ALA A 59 13.44 2.88 8.49
N ASN A 60 12.14 2.86 8.21
CA ASN A 60 11.60 2.10 7.09
C ASN A 60 11.55 2.94 5.81
N GLU A 61 12.39 2.58 4.84
CA GLU A 61 12.51 3.29 3.54
C GLU A 61 11.21 3.27 2.72
N LEU A 62 10.39 2.22 2.84
CA LEU A 62 9.11 2.12 2.10
C LEU A 62 8.06 3.09 2.66
N ILE A 63 8.14 3.41 3.96
CA ILE A 63 7.31 4.44 4.59
C ILE A 63 7.82 5.83 4.20
N GLU A 64 9.13 6.06 4.22
CA GLU A 64 9.71 7.33 3.78
C GLU A 64 9.41 7.60 2.30
N ALA A 65 9.50 6.58 1.45
CA ALA A 65 9.13 6.69 0.02
C ALA A 65 7.65 7.04 -0.20
N ALA A 66 6.78 6.69 0.74
CA ALA A 66 5.35 6.97 0.71
C ALA A 66 4.98 8.40 1.14
N LEU A 67 5.96 9.22 1.54
CA LEU A 67 5.75 10.60 1.99
C LEU A 67 5.07 11.42 0.89
N PRO A 68 3.87 11.99 1.13
CA PRO A 68 3.17 12.83 0.17
C PRO A 68 3.98 14.08 -0.19
N GLN A 69 3.81 14.57 -1.43
CA GLN A 69 4.56 15.73 -1.90
C GLN A 69 4.34 16.98 -1.00
N GLN A 70 3.12 17.15 -0.51
CA GLN A 70 2.76 18.26 0.38
C GLN A 70 3.59 18.25 1.68
N LEU A 71 3.81 17.09 2.31
CA LEU A 71 4.70 16.99 3.47
C LEU A 71 6.16 17.20 3.11
N LYS A 72 6.61 16.75 1.94
CA LYS A 72 7.96 17.04 1.43
C LYS A 72 8.17 18.55 1.27
N ASP A 73 7.18 19.26 0.76
CA ASP A 73 7.25 20.71 0.56
C ASP A 73 7.28 21.46 1.90
N VAL A 74 6.46 21.03 2.88
CA VAL A 74 6.52 21.53 4.26
C VAL A 74 7.91 21.32 4.84
N ASN A 75 8.45 20.10 4.79
CA ASN A 75 9.75 19.77 5.34
C ASN A 75 10.89 20.54 4.66
N SER A 76 10.85 20.67 3.33
CA SER A 76 11.80 21.47 2.57
C SER A 76 11.80 22.94 3.00
N THR A 77 10.62 23.49 3.24
CA THR A 77 10.51 24.89 3.68
C THR A 77 11.01 25.08 5.09
N LEU A 78 10.64 24.20 6.02
CA LEU A 78 11.17 24.25 7.38
C LEU A 78 12.70 24.16 7.39
N GLN A 79 13.28 23.32 6.54
CA GLN A 79 14.74 23.22 6.38
C GLN A 79 15.36 24.53 5.86
N LYS A 80 14.76 25.15 4.84
CA LYS A 80 15.21 26.46 4.30
C LYS A 80 15.16 27.58 5.34
N LEU A 81 14.22 27.49 6.29
CA LEU A 81 14.11 28.41 7.43
C LEU A 81 15.05 28.04 8.60
N GLY A 82 15.88 27.02 8.47
CA GLY A 82 16.79 26.54 9.53
C GLY A 82 16.09 25.74 10.64
N LEU A 83 14.82 25.34 10.44
CA LEU A 83 13.99 24.66 11.43
C LEU A 83 14.11 23.11 11.33
N ASN A 84 15.32 22.58 11.14
CA ASN A 84 15.57 21.14 11.01
C ASN A 84 15.06 20.31 12.20
N SER A 85 15.17 20.87 13.42
CA SER A 85 14.68 20.20 14.63
C SER A 85 13.15 19.99 14.59
N LEU A 86 12.41 20.88 13.91
CA LEU A 86 10.96 20.76 13.77
C LEU A 86 10.59 19.66 12.78
N VAL A 87 11.38 19.51 11.70
CA VAL A 87 11.21 18.40 10.75
C VAL A 87 11.42 17.05 11.45
N GLN A 88 12.43 16.96 12.33
CA GLN A 88 12.65 15.72 13.10
C GLN A 88 11.48 15.44 14.05
N LYS A 89 11.00 16.46 14.78
CA LYS A 89 9.83 16.31 15.65
C LYS A 89 8.57 15.89 14.88
N GLU A 90 8.35 16.47 13.70
CA GLU A 90 7.23 16.10 12.83
C GLU A 90 7.29 14.60 12.49
N LYS A 91 8.42 14.11 12.00
CA LYS A 91 8.62 12.69 11.69
C LYS A 91 8.41 11.81 12.94
N GLU A 92 8.94 12.21 14.08
CA GLU A 92 8.78 11.47 15.33
C GLU A 92 7.33 11.39 15.80
N TYR A 93 6.59 12.47 15.72
CA TYR A 93 5.19 12.51 16.13
C TYR A 93 4.28 11.72 15.16
N ILE A 94 4.58 11.76 13.86
CA ILE A 94 3.91 10.91 12.87
C ILE A 94 4.18 9.43 13.18
N ALA A 95 5.44 9.05 13.45
CA ALA A 95 5.79 7.68 13.81
C ALA A 95 5.11 7.23 15.12
N GLN A 96 5.03 8.12 16.11
CA GLN A 96 4.31 7.84 17.34
C GLN A 96 2.81 7.71 17.10
N ALA A 97 2.20 8.57 16.28
CA ALA A 97 0.79 8.47 15.91
C ALA A 97 0.48 7.16 15.19
N ALA A 98 1.42 6.62 14.39
CA ALA A 98 1.25 5.35 13.69
C ALA A 98 1.00 4.19 14.65
N THR A 99 1.61 4.18 15.84
CA THR A 99 1.40 3.10 16.83
C THR A 99 -0.07 2.96 17.27
N PHE A 100 -0.82 4.05 17.27
CA PHE A 100 -2.24 4.07 17.64
C PHE A 100 -3.19 3.65 16.50
N THR A 101 -2.64 3.41 15.30
CA THR A 101 -3.44 3.01 14.13
C THR A 101 -3.48 1.50 13.91
N VAL A 102 -2.62 0.74 14.58
CA VAL A 102 -2.46 -0.72 14.41
C VAL A 102 -3.77 -1.46 14.70
N ASP A 103 -4.42 -1.13 15.82
CA ASP A 103 -5.63 -1.84 16.27
C ASP A 103 -6.83 -1.64 15.34
N VAL A 104 -6.93 -0.46 14.70
CA VAL A 104 -8.01 -0.18 13.75
C VAL A 104 -7.69 -0.70 12.35
N SER A 105 -6.41 -0.78 11.98
CA SER A 105 -5.98 -1.25 10.66
C SER A 105 -6.06 -2.78 10.53
N ARG A 106 -5.70 -3.50 11.59
CA ARG A 106 -5.66 -4.97 11.60
C ARG A 106 -6.97 -5.62 11.18
N PRO A 107 -8.13 -5.34 11.81
CA PRO A 107 -9.38 -5.98 11.44
C PRO A 107 -9.82 -5.63 10.01
N ILE A 108 -9.61 -4.40 9.55
CA ILE A 108 -9.96 -3.96 8.20
C ILE A 108 -9.21 -4.82 7.17
N LEU A 109 -7.89 -4.90 7.29
CA LEU A 109 -7.05 -5.64 6.36
C LEU A 109 -7.30 -7.16 6.44
N THR A 110 -7.42 -7.71 7.65
CA THR A 110 -7.68 -9.15 7.84
C THR A 110 -9.03 -9.56 7.24
N ASN A 111 -10.08 -8.77 7.46
CA ASN A 111 -11.40 -9.03 6.89
C ASN A 111 -11.37 -8.97 5.36
N ALA A 112 -10.66 -7.99 4.78
CA ALA A 112 -10.51 -7.89 3.34
C ALA A 112 -9.79 -9.09 2.73
N VAL A 113 -8.70 -9.56 3.36
CA VAL A 113 -8.01 -10.79 2.92
C VAL A 113 -8.93 -12.01 3.03
N ASN A 114 -9.67 -12.14 4.13
CA ASN A 114 -10.59 -13.27 4.31
C ASN A 114 -11.73 -13.25 3.28
N SER A 115 -12.15 -12.08 2.82
CA SER A 115 -13.20 -11.90 1.81
C SER A 115 -12.73 -12.05 0.35
N LEU A 116 -11.43 -12.33 0.11
CA LEU A 116 -10.93 -12.60 -1.24
C LEU A 116 -11.62 -13.81 -1.86
N THR A 117 -12.07 -13.63 -3.11
CA THR A 117 -12.82 -14.62 -3.89
C THR A 117 -11.93 -15.36 -4.89
N ALA A 118 -12.47 -16.40 -5.52
CA ALA A 118 -11.80 -17.09 -6.62
C ALA A 118 -11.58 -16.16 -7.84
N GLU A 119 -12.46 -15.18 -8.05
CA GLU A 119 -12.29 -14.16 -9.10
C GLU A 119 -11.11 -13.23 -8.77
N ASP A 120 -10.98 -12.77 -7.52
CA ASP A 120 -9.80 -12.01 -7.08
C ASP A 120 -8.51 -12.82 -7.31
N ALA A 121 -8.52 -14.11 -6.97
CA ALA A 121 -7.37 -15.00 -7.19
C ALA A 121 -7.02 -15.13 -8.69
N ALA A 122 -8.00 -15.23 -9.57
CA ALA A 122 -7.78 -15.23 -11.01
C ALA A 122 -7.13 -13.93 -11.50
N ARG A 123 -7.62 -12.77 -11.03
CA ARG A 123 -7.01 -11.46 -11.32
C ARG A 123 -5.56 -11.38 -10.83
N ILE A 124 -5.26 -11.91 -9.64
CA ILE A 124 -3.91 -11.92 -9.07
C ILE A 124 -2.95 -12.71 -9.96
N VAL A 125 -3.35 -13.89 -10.41
CA VAL A 125 -2.51 -14.74 -11.28
C VAL A 125 -2.26 -14.07 -12.63
N GLN A 126 -3.28 -13.45 -13.22
CA GLN A 126 -3.17 -12.76 -14.50
C GLN A 126 -2.32 -11.49 -14.41
N GLY A 127 -2.46 -10.75 -13.32
CA GLY A 127 -1.76 -9.47 -13.12
C GLY A 127 -0.34 -9.61 -12.59
N GLY A 128 0.04 -10.77 -12.06
CA GLY A 128 1.39 -11.03 -11.55
C GLY A 128 1.69 -10.38 -10.21
N SER A 129 2.98 -10.24 -9.93
CA SER A 129 3.50 -9.77 -8.64
C SER A 129 3.03 -8.35 -8.30
N GLY A 130 2.51 -8.15 -7.10
CA GLY A 130 1.97 -6.88 -6.62
C GLY A 130 0.46 -6.71 -6.81
N THR A 131 -0.17 -7.57 -7.63
CA THR A 131 -1.62 -7.47 -7.93
C THR A 131 -2.48 -7.81 -6.71
N ALA A 132 -2.06 -8.74 -5.86
CA ALA A 132 -2.79 -9.08 -4.65
C ALA A 132 -2.85 -7.88 -3.68
N THR A 133 -1.74 -7.19 -3.50
CA THR A 133 -1.69 -5.95 -2.71
C THR A 133 -2.51 -4.83 -3.35
N GLN A 134 -2.50 -4.71 -4.67
CA GLN A 134 -3.31 -3.71 -5.34
C GLN A 134 -4.82 -3.96 -5.13
N ILE A 135 -5.28 -5.19 -5.24
CA ILE A 135 -6.69 -5.55 -4.97
C ILE A 135 -7.03 -5.26 -3.49
N LEU A 136 -6.13 -5.59 -2.56
CA LEU A 136 -6.32 -5.28 -1.16
C LEU A 136 -6.42 -3.76 -0.94
N LYS A 137 -5.56 -2.97 -1.60
CA LYS A 137 -5.58 -1.51 -1.57
C LYS A 137 -6.90 -0.95 -2.11
N GLU A 138 -7.39 -1.44 -3.25
CA GLU A 138 -8.68 -1.06 -3.84
C GLU A 138 -9.84 -1.28 -2.86
N LYS A 139 -9.83 -2.42 -2.16
CA LYS A 139 -10.90 -2.82 -1.23
C LYS A 139 -10.87 -2.07 0.12
N THR A 140 -9.72 -1.55 0.55
CA THR A 140 -9.55 -1.11 1.94
C THR A 140 -9.04 0.31 2.13
N SER A 141 -8.49 0.99 1.10
CA SER A 141 -7.86 2.31 1.27
C SER A 141 -8.79 3.35 1.88
N GLU A 142 -10.02 3.42 1.41
CA GLU A 142 -11.00 4.39 1.93
C GLU A 142 -11.34 4.10 3.39
N GLN A 143 -11.61 2.84 3.72
CA GLN A 143 -11.93 2.43 5.09
C GLN A 143 -10.73 2.62 6.04
N LEU A 144 -9.52 2.33 5.58
CA LEU A 144 -8.29 2.61 6.35
C LEU A 144 -8.12 4.10 6.59
N MET A 145 -8.27 4.93 5.57
CA MET A 145 -8.19 6.39 5.73
C MET A 145 -9.23 6.90 6.73
N ALA A 146 -10.47 6.45 6.62
CA ALA A 146 -11.55 6.85 7.54
C ALA A 146 -11.28 6.42 8.99
N ALA A 147 -10.63 5.27 9.21
CA ALA A 147 -10.30 4.77 10.54
C ALA A 147 -9.02 5.39 11.13
N ILE A 148 -8.01 5.67 10.29
CA ILE A 148 -6.69 6.15 10.70
C ILE A 148 -6.69 7.67 10.91
N ALA A 149 -7.27 8.45 9.98
CA ALA A 149 -7.17 9.90 9.99
C ALA A 149 -7.63 10.55 11.30
N PRO A 150 -8.76 10.20 11.93
CA PRO A 150 -9.17 10.80 13.18
C PRO A 150 -8.24 10.47 14.35
N LYS A 151 -7.61 9.28 14.35
CA LYS A 151 -6.63 8.91 15.38
C LYS A 151 -5.33 9.67 15.23
N VAL A 152 -4.84 9.80 14.00
CA VAL A 152 -3.67 10.60 13.68
C VAL A 152 -3.91 12.06 14.04
N ASP A 153 -5.04 12.63 13.66
CA ASP A 153 -5.40 14.00 13.97
C ASP A 153 -5.43 14.25 15.48
N ALA A 154 -6.10 13.40 16.24
CA ALA A 154 -6.15 13.51 17.69
C ALA A 154 -4.74 13.49 18.32
N LYS A 155 -3.86 12.59 17.85
CA LYS A 155 -2.50 12.45 18.38
C LYS A 155 -1.58 13.60 17.98
N LEU A 156 -1.62 14.04 16.73
CA LEU A 156 -0.81 15.19 16.27
C LEU A 156 -1.23 16.49 16.97
N ASN A 157 -2.51 16.65 17.27
CA ASN A 157 -3.01 17.76 18.07
C ASN A 157 -2.57 17.66 19.54
N GLU A 158 -2.68 16.47 20.15
CA GLU A 158 -2.21 16.20 21.52
C GLU A 158 -0.71 16.51 21.69
N PHE A 159 0.11 16.19 20.68
CA PHE A 159 1.54 16.51 20.66
C PHE A 159 1.84 17.98 20.35
N GLY A 160 0.83 18.79 20.06
CA GLY A 160 0.99 20.20 19.71
C GLY A 160 1.70 20.45 18.37
N LEU A 161 1.86 19.41 17.53
CA LEU A 161 2.59 19.52 16.26
C LEU A 161 1.92 20.50 15.33
N VAL A 162 0.60 20.43 15.21
CA VAL A 162 -0.17 21.25 14.27
C VAL A 162 -0.04 22.73 14.62
N SER A 163 -0.19 23.09 15.90
CA SER A 163 -0.02 24.49 16.35
C SER A 163 1.40 24.98 16.16
N THR A 164 2.39 24.14 16.41
CA THR A 164 3.81 24.48 16.23
C THR A 164 4.15 24.72 14.75
N LEU A 165 3.66 23.87 13.84
CA LEU A 165 3.84 24.06 12.40
C LEU A 165 3.11 25.31 11.89
N ASN A 166 1.90 25.56 12.37
CA ASN A 166 1.14 26.77 12.04
C ASN A 166 1.92 28.03 12.41
N ASN A 167 2.47 28.09 13.62
CA ASN A 167 3.26 29.24 14.09
C ASN A 167 4.56 29.39 13.29
N ALA A 168 5.25 28.30 12.99
CA ALA A 168 6.49 28.31 12.22
C ALA A 168 6.29 28.77 10.76
N LEU A 169 5.14 28.47 10.17
CA LEU A 169 4.81 28.78 8.78
C LEU A 169 3.96 30.03 8.61
N ALA A 170 3.51 30.69 9.70
CA ALA A 170 2.60 31.83 9.66
C ALA A 170 3.12 33.02 8.84
N GLY A 171 4.45 33.14 8.65
CA GLY A 171 5.07 34.17 7.81
C GLY A 171 5.36 33.75 6.37
N SER A 172 5.02 32.52 5.99
CA SER A 172 5.30 31.98 4.65
C SER A 172 4.02 31.90 3.81
N ASN A 173 4.12 32.29 2.51
CA ASN A 173 3.02 32.14 1.54
C ASN A 173 2.59 30.67 1.30
N LEU A 174 3.29 29.72 1.90
CA LEU A 174 3.05 28.28 1.75
C LEU A 174 1.73 27.83 2.35
N LEU A 175 1.28 28.45 3.43
CA LEU A 175 0.00 28.15 4.05
C LEU A 175 -1.16 28.29 3.07
N GLY A 176 -1.15 29.38 2.28
CA GLY A 176 -2.15 29.60 1.24
C GLY A 176 -2.05 28.64 0.06
N THR A 177 -0.83 28.28 -0.34
CA THR A 177 -0.57 27.43 -1.51
C THR A 177 -0.83 25.94 -1.22
N LEU A 178 -0.43 25.46 -0.04
CA LEU A 178 -0.62 24.06 0.37
C LEU A 178 -2.09 23.72 0.72
N LEU A 179 -2.88 24.71 1.07
CA LEU A 179 -4.23 24.56 1.62
C LEU A 179 -5.34 25.18 0.77
N GLY A 180 -5.01 25.63 -0.44
CA GLY A 180 -6.03 26.21 -1.33
C GLY A 180 -6.70 27.48 -0.79
N GLY A 181 -5.97 28.29 -0.02
CA GLY A 181 -6.45 29.62 0.41
C GLY A 181 -7.42 29.61 1.60
N GLN A 182 -7.56 28.49 2.32
CA GLN A 182 -8.45 28.42 3.48
C GLN A 182 -7.71 28.59 4.82
N SER A 183 -8.44 29.09 5.83
CA SER A 183 -7.98 29.51 7.17
C SER A 183 -7.21 28.44 7.96
N SER A 184 -6.57 28.83 9.07
CA SER A 184 -5.72 28.01 9.97
C SER A 184 -6.26 26.63 10.36
N ASN A 185 -7.57 26.41 10.36
CA ASN A 185 -8.18 25.09 10.59
C ASN A 185 -7.95 24.10 9.42
N ALA A 186 -7.68 24.61 8.21
CA ALA A 186 -7.38 23.76 7.06
C ALA A 186 -5.98 23.14 7.14
N LEU A 187 -5.04 23.74 7.86
CA LEU A 187 -3.71 23.18 8.13
C LEU A 187 -3.78 21.96 9.04
N THR A 188 -4.59 22.05 10.10
CA THR A 188 -4.78 20.96 11.05
C THR A 188 -5.23 19.69 10.32
N GLY A 189 -6.32 19.79 9.56
CA GLY A 189 -6.82 18.65 8.76
C GLY A 189 -5.87 18.25 7.63
N GLY A 190 -5.08 19.20 7.07
CA GLY A 190 -4.14 18.91 5.99
C GLY A 190 -2.97 18.03 6.42
N ILE A 191 -2.25 18.41 7.48
CA ILE A 191 -1.09 17.64 7.97
C ILE A 191 -1.50 16.26 8.45
N SER A 192 -2.57 16.16 9.24
CA SER A 192 -3.11 14.87 9.71
C SER A 192 -3.55 13.98 8.54
N LYS A 193 -4.16 14.56 7.51
CA LYS A 193 -4.54 13.86 6.29
C LYS A 193 -3.31 13.34 5.54
N PHE A 194 -2.29 14.17 5.35
CA PHE A 194 -1.07 13.78 4.64
C PHE A 194 -0.27 12.72 5.43
N ALA A 195 -0.18 12.85 6.75
CA ALA A 195 0.40 11.84 7.61
C ALA A 195 -0.36 10.50 7.52
N SER A 196 -1.69 10.54 7.51
CA SER A 196 -2.53 9.35 7.32
C SER A 196 -2.33 8.73 5.94
N GLN A 197 -2.20 9.53 4.88
CA GLN A 197 -1.90 9.06 3.52
C GLN A 197 -0.52 8.38 3.47
N GLN A 198 0.49 8.96 4.12
CA GLN A 198 1.81 8.34 4.24
C GLN A 198 1.71 6.98 4.92
N MET A 199 0.99 6.88 6.02
CA MET A 199 0.79 5.63 6.74
C MET A 199 0.11 4.58 5.86
N VAL A 200 -1.03 4.90 5.25
CA VAL A 200 -1.76 3.97 4.39
C VAL A 200 -0.91 3.51 3.20
N ASN A 201 -0.25 4.44 2.50
CA ASN A 201 0.59 4.10 1.37
C ASN A 201 1.84 3.32 1.80
N GLY A 202 2.49 3.71 2.89
CA GLY A 202 3.65 3.00 3.44
C GLY A 202 3.31 1.57 3.85
N LEU A 203 2.16 1.36 4.46
CA LEU A 203 1.67 0.04 4.83
C LEU A 203 1.48 -0.85 3.59
N PHE A 204 0.86 -0.32 2.52
CA PHE A 204 0.72 -1.07 1.27
C PHE A 204 2.06 -1.31 0.57
N ASN A 205 3.01 -0.38 0.63
CA ASN A 205 4.36 -0.60 0.08
C ASN A 205 5.06 -1.77 0.80
N ILE A 206 4.91 -1.89 2.12
CA ILE A 206 5.47 -3.02 2.90
C ILE A 206 4.78 -4.33 2.53
N ILE A 207 3.44 -4.34 2.42
CA ILE A 207 2.67 -5.53 2.03
C ILE A 207 3.08 -5.97 0.62
N GLN A 208 3.20 -5.03 -0.32
CA GLN A 208 3.61 -5.30 -1.69
C GLN A 208 5.04 -5.85 -1.78
N SER A 209 5.97 -5.26 -1.03
CA SER A 209 7.34 -5.77 -0.95
C SER A 209 7.37 -7.21 -0.41
N HIS A 210 6.55 -7.52 0.60
CA HIS A 210 6.42 -8.87 1.12
C HIS A 210 5.81 -9.84 0.09
N GLU A 211 4.76 -9.42 -0.62
CA GLU A 211 4.17 -10.20 -1.72
C GLU A 211 5.22 -10.51 -2.80
N GLN A 212 5.97 -9.51 -3.23
CA GLN A 212 7.01 -9.66 -4.26
C GLN A 212 8.12 -10.62 -3.84
N GLN A 213 8.57 -10.53 -2.59
CA GLN A 213 9.58 -11.44 -2.03
C GLN A 213 9.10 -12.90 -1.97
N ASN A 214 7.79 -13.12 -1.88
CA ASN A 214 7.17 -14.45 -1.80
C ASN A 214 6.54 -14.91 -3.12
N ALA A 215 6.65 -14.13 -4.20
CA ALA A 215 6.04 -14.45 -5.50
C ALA A 215 6.53 -15.80 -6.05
N SER A 216 7.82 -16.11 -5.92
CA SER A 216 8.37 -17.42 -6.31
C SER A 216 7.82 -18.58 -5.48
N THR A 217 7.60 -18.37 -4.19
CA THR A 217 6.97 -19.35 -3.29
C THR A 217 5.53 -19.62 -3.70
N ILE A 218 4.77 -18.56 -4.06
CA ILE A 218 3.42 -18.71 -4.62
C ILE A 218 3.45 -19.57 -5.86
N MET A 219 4.29 -19.20 -6.83
CA MET A 219 4.38 -19.92 -8.11
C MET A 219 4.87 -21.37 -7.93
N ASN A 220 5.85 -21.62 -7.06
CA ASN A 220 6.36 -22.96 -6.78
C ASN A 220 5.31 -23.82 -6.06
N SER A 221 4.60 -23.26 -5.09
CA SER A 221 3.51 -23.97 -4.40
C SER A 221 2.38 -24.32 -5.36
N LEU A 222 2.07 -23.44 -6.30
CA LEU A 222 1.07 -23.69 -7.34
C LEU A 222 1.54 -24.77 -8.35
N ASN A 223 2.84 -24.88 -8.62
CA ASN A 223 3.40 -25.85 -9.56
C ASN A 223 3.67 -27.23 -8.93
N SER A 224 3.82 -27.31 -7.60
CA SER A 224 4.15 -28.58 -6.90
C SER A 224 2.94 -29.46 -6.57
N ILE A 225 1.72 -29.00 -6.83
CA ILE A 225 0.46 -29.73 -6.60
C ILE A 225 0.05 -30.46 -7.92
N LYS A 226 1.03 -31.03 -8.65
CA LYS A 226 0.76 -31.90 -9.79
C LYS A 226 0.53 -33.35 -9.34
#